data_11684558a4bd799768f08ee5028edfc7
#
_entry.id   11684558a4bd799768f08ee5028edfc7
#
_cell.length_a   1.000
_cell.length_b   1.000
_cell.length_c   1.000
_cell.angle_alpha   90.00
_cell.angle_beta   90.00
_cell.angle_gamma   90.00
#
_symmetry.space_group_name_H-M   'P 1'
#
loop_
_entity.id
_entity.type
_entity.pdbx_description
1 polymer ?
#
loop_
_entity_poly.entity_id
_entity_poly.type
_entity_poly.pdbx_seq_one_letter_code
_entity_poly.pdbx_strand_id
1 'polypeptide(L)'
;MEDTRIDDTRQNRGETWVLDLAVGADAIVPDGCGSGRDAFIEWLWGTLGECGLAGVFEGAVDAEAAAAAGLIESPRVLDAAGSPADRDWVAELPAATLSCWFTDELAARQAAAGLAGVPGCDVLAVRTEGHDADEASWRQSFAAIAVPGFGTVCPAWDEGESGASVHGSTIFIEPGAGFGTGLHETTQLCLAAIAGWAGQGGRLDCVLDFGSGSGILGIAAAVHGAVCVHAVEIDHRVHDAIRGNAARNGVIDRVVVMSELPTDAEPHDLVVANIVADVLLQHAGPLAAAVRRNPAGGLAGGVVLSGLLEEDVVRVAHVFTGLLGGPPVVTRRGEWRCLTFAPSTMANHGETRCL
;
A
#
# COMPACT_ATOMS: atom_id res chain seq x y z
N MET A 1 -36.84 19.92 43.09
CA MET A 1 -35.51 19.25 42.91
C MET A 1 -35.61 18.42 41.68
N GLU A 2 -35.35 19.06 40.54
CA GLU A 2 -35.38 18.43 39.23
C GLU A 2 -33.99 17.86 38.99
N ASP A 3 -33.97 16.55 38.77
CA ASP A 3 -32.81 15.74 38.50
C ASP A 3 -32.46 15.91 37.01
N THR A 4 -31.51 16.81 36.71
CA THR A 4 -30.99 17.01 35.37
C THR A 4 -29.93 15.92 35.10
N ARG A 5 -30.44 14.75 34.63
CA ARG A 5 -29.55 13.76 33.98
C ARG A 5 -29.05 14.35 32.67
N ILE A 6 -27.80 14.70 32.65
CA ILE A 6 -27.05 14.97 31.42
C ILE A 6 -27.03 13.67 30.63
N ASP A 7 -27.74 13.65 29.50
CA ASP A 7 -27.72 12.56 28.51
C ASP A 7 -26.36 12.57 27.80
N ASP A 8 -25.44 11.74 28.31
CA ASP A 8 -24.09 11.58 27.82
C ASP A 8 -24.03 10.53 26.67
N THR A 9 -25.07 10.48 25.84
CA THR A 9 -25.11 9.66 24.61
C THR A 9 -24.98 10.51 23.35
N ARG A 10 -24.06 11.45 23.29
CA ARG A 10 -23.47 11.86 22.04
C ARG A 10 -22.36 10.87 21.72
N GLN A 11 -22.74 9.72 21.20
CA GLN A 11 -21.83 8.87 20.44
C GLN A 11 -21.10 9.76 19.44
N ASN A 12 -19.79 9.84 19.62
CA ASN A 12 -18.82 10.46 18.75
C ASN A 12 -19.07 9.91 17.34
N ARG A 13 -19.80 10.61 16.51
CA ARG A 13 -19.85 10.34 15.08
C ARG A 13 -18.47 10.74 14.60
N GLY A 14 -17.68 9.75 14.20
CA GLY A 14 -16.28 9.87 13.91
C GLY A 14 -16.00 10.99 12.91
N GLU A 15 -15.65 12.16 13.42
CA GLU A 15 -15.05 13.22 12.63
C GLU A 15 -13.63 12.74 12.29
N THR A 16 -13.28 12.76 11.02
CA THR A 16 -11.92 12.49 10.56
C THR A 16 -11.18 13.82 10.51
N TRP A 17 -9.98 13.84 11.07
CA TRP A 17 -9.11 15.02 11.09
C TRP A 17 -8.01 14.87 10.07
N VAL A 18 -7.75 15.91 9.30
CA VAL A 18 -6.75 15.91 8.24
C VAL A 18 -5.69 16.94 8.55
N LEU A 19 -4.44 16.52 8.50
CA LEU A 19 -3.26 17.36 8.57
C LEU A 19 -2.66 17.45 7.16
N ASP A 20 -2.71 18.62 6.57
CA ASP A 20 -2.14 18.89 5.26
C ASP A 20 -0.71 19.42 5.40
N LEU A 21 0.20 18.84 4.63
CA LEU A 21 1.64 19.15 4.63
C LEU A 21 2.12 19.50 3.22
N ALA A 22 3.09 20.38 3.12
CA ALA A 22 3.95 20.51 1.94
C ALA A 22 5.31 19.91 2.25
N VAL A 23 5.77 18.96 1.44
CA VAL A 23 7.02 18.22 1.66
C VAL A 23 7.91 18.40 0.44
N GLY A 24 9.07 19.03 0.63
CA GLY A 24 10.08 19.24 -0.43
C GLY A 24 10.76 17.93 -0.83
N ALA A 25 11.28 17.92 -2.05
CA ALA A 25 12.06 16.78 -2.55
C ALA A 25 13.36 16.53 -1.76
N ASP A 26 13.80 17.52 -1.00
CA ASP A 26 14.99 17.52 -0.15
C ASP A 26 14.65 17.44 1.36
N ALA A 27 13.41 17.07 1.69
CA ALA A 27 12.99 16.90 3.09
C ALA A 27 13.94 15.95 3.83
N ILE A 28 14.31 16.36 5.05
CA ILE A 28 15.23 15.58 5.89
C ILE A 28 14.42 14.87 6.95
N VAL A 29 14.57 13.56 7.02
CA VAL A 29 13.97 12.74 8.08
C VAL A 29 14.58 13.12 9.43
N PRO A 30 13.79 13.48 10.45
CA PRO A 30 14.31 14.00 11.72
C PRO A 30 15.23 13.09 12.48
N ASP A 31 15.12 11.78 12.33
CA ASP A 31 16.01 10.78 12.95
C ASP A 31 17.31 10.53 12.16
N GLY A 32 17.48 11.18 10.99
CA GLY A 32 18.65 11.06 10.16
C GLY A 32 18.72 9.78 9.34
N CYS A 33 17.66 8.98 9.30
CA CYS A 33 17.61 7.70 8.58
C CYS A 33 17.39 7.85 7.07
N GLY A 34 17.25 9.08 6.54
CA GLY A 34 17.07 9.31 5.12
C GLY A 34 16.83 10.77 4.76
N SER A 35 16.76 11.02 3.47
CA SER A 35 16.34 12.30 2.90
C SER A 35 15.49 12.06 1.66
N GLY A 36 14.62 13.03 1.33
CA GLY A 36 13.69 12.91 0.24
C GLY A 36 12.28 12.57 0.69
N ARG A 37 11.33 12.78 -0.21
CA ARG A 37 9.90 12.68 0.07
C ARG A 37 9.47 11.29 0.53
N ASP A 38 9.93 10.25 -0.15
CA ASP A 38 9.51 8.87 0.14
C ASP A 38 10.01 8.40 1.50
N ALA A 39 11.27 8.69 1.83
CA ALA A 39 11.82 8.44 3.17
C ALA A 39 11.05 9.22 4.25
N PHE A 40 10.58 10.43 3.91
CA PHE A 40 9.76 11.23 4.83
C PHE A 40 8.37 10.62 5.05
N ILE A 41 7.72 10.11 4.00
CA ILE A 41 6.43 9.42 4.12
C ILE A 41 6.55 8.15 4.96
N GLU A 42 7.59 7.36 4.77
CA GLU A 42 7.87 6.18 5.59
C GLU A 42 8.08 6.53 7.06
N TRP A 43 8.86 7.58 7.30
CA TRP A 43 9.09 8.09 8.65
C TRP A 43 7.78 8.59 9.29
N LEU A 44 6.90 9.27 8.53
CA LEU A 44 5.57 9.67 9.00
C LEU A 44 4.76 8.45 9.45
N TRP A 45 4.72 7.39 8.67
CA TRP A 45 4.01 6.16 9.04
C TRP A 45 4.60 5.52 10.30
N GLY A 46 5.92 5.42 10.40
CA GLY A 46 6.58 4.85 11.56
C GLY A 46 6.38 5.68 12.83
N THR A 47 6.42 7.02 12.71
CA THR A 47 6.38 7.93 13.86
C THR A 47 4.96 8.27 14.30
N LEU A 48 4.06 8.51 13.34
CA LEU A 48 2.69 8.96 13.62
C LEU A 48 1.67 7.81 13.63
N GLY A 49 2.04 6.63 13.16
CA GLY A 49 1.20 5.44 13.20
C GLY A 49 0.74 5.09 14.62
N GLU A 50 1.64 5.17 15.59
CA GLU A 50 1.31 4.97 17.02
C GLU A 50 0.45 6.11 17.59
N CYS A 51 0.45 7.27 16.94
CA CYS A 51 -0.33 8.45 17.34
C CYS A 51 -1.72 8.51 16.67
N GLY A 52 -2.17 7.44 15.99
CA GLY A 52 -3.51 7.41 15.39
C GLY A 52 -3.57 7.91 13.94
N LEU A 53 -2.43 7.97 13.24
CA LEU A 53 -2.40 8.19 11.79
C LEU A 53 -3.14 7.04 11.10
N ALA A 54 -4.21 7.38 10.36
CA ALA A 54 -5.07 6.42 9.67
C ALA A 54 -4.75 6.30 8.18
N GLY A 55 -4.13 7.31 7.58
CA GLY A 55 -3.79 7.32 6.16
C GLY A 55 -2.88 8.48 5.80
N VAL A 56 -2.11 8.32 4.71
CA VAL A 56 -1.34 9.39 4.05
C VAL A 56 -1.69 9.35 2.57
N PHE A 57 -2.02 10.50 2.00
CA PHE A 57 -2.36 10.63 0.59
C PHE A 57 -1.55 11.76 -0.06
N GLU A 58 -1.00 11.53 -1.23
CA GLU A 58 -0.27 12.52 -2.01
C GLU A 58 -1.21 13.28 -2.95
N GLY A 59 -1.04 14.62 -3.03
CA GLY A 59 -1.67 15.45 -4.03
C GLY A 59 -3.08 15.94 -3.70
N ALA A 60 -3.51 15.87 -2.43
CA ALA A 60 -4.87 16.22 -2.01
C ALA A 60 -5.04 17.63 -1.44
N VAL A 61 -4.03 18.50 -1.49
CA VAL A 61 -4.17 19.86 -0.93
C VAL A 61 -4.97 20.75 -1.85
N ASP A 62 -6.01 21.37 -1.28
CA ASP A 62 -6.79 22.40 -1.94
C ASP A 62 -5.91 23.56 -2.44
N ALA A 63 -6.17 24.03 -3.66
CA ALA A 63 -5.46 25.15 -4.27
C ALA A 63 -5.54 26.44 -3.43
N GLU A 64 -6.62 26.65 -2.65
CA GLU A 64 -6.73 27.78 -1.73
C GLU A 64 -5.76 27.64 -0.54
N ALA A 65 -5.60 26.44 0.01
CA ALA A 65 -4.64 26.20 1.09
C ALA A 65 -3.19 26.35 0.62
N ALA A 66 -2.87 25.88 -0.60
CA ALA A 66 -1.56 26.05 -1.22
C ALA A 66 -1.24 27.54 -1.51
N ALA A 67 -2.23 28.32 -1.95
CA ALA A 67 -2.07 29.76 -2.17
C ALA A 67 -1.89 30.53 -0.85
N ALA A 68 -2.64 30.18 0.19
CA ALA A 68 -2.51 30.80 1.52
C ALA A 68 -1.14 30.51 2.16
N ALA A 69 -0.53 29.37 1.84
CA ALA A 69 0.82 28.99 2.26
C ALA A 69 1.93 29.62 1.40
N GLY A 70 1.58 30.35 0.32
CA GLY A 70 2.55 30.98 -0.58
C GLY A 70 3.27 30.02 -1.52
N LEU A 71 2.75 28.80 -1.67
CA LEU A 71 3.30 27.78 -2.56
C LEU A 71 2.92 28.00 -4.02
N ILE A 72 1.82 28.71 -4.29
CA ILE A 72 1.37 29.14 -5.61
C ILE A 72 0.99 30.63 -5.59
N GLU A 73 1.25 31.36 -6.67
CA GLU A 73 1.02 32.81 -6.72
C GLU A 73 -0.46 33.24 -6.74
N SER A 74 -1.38 32.39 -7.12
CA SER A 74 -2.86 32.54 -6.97
C SER A 74 -3.56 31.28 -7.49
N PRO A 75 -4.72 30.85 -6.96
CA PRO A 75 -5.52 29.81 -7.57
C PRO A 75 -5.97 30.30 -8.96
N ARG A 76 -5.50 29.65 -10.03
CA ARG A 76 -6.05 29.89 -11.36
C ARG A 76 -7.50 29.43 -11.36
N VAL A 77 -8.40 30.35 -11.66
CA VAL A 77 -9.85 30.14 -11.73
C VAL A 77 -10.13 28.95 -12.64
N LEU A 78 -10.83 27.95 -12.11
CA LEU A 78 -11.44 26.87 -12.89
C LEU A 78 -12.28 27.50 -14.00
N ASP A 79 -12.28 26.93 -15.20
CA ASP A 79 -13.17 27.35 -16.25
C ASP A 79 -14.64 27.15 -15.83
N ALA A 80 -15.57 27.78 -16.53
CA ALA A 80 -16.99 27.73 -16.22
C ALA A 80 -17.62 26.30 -16.32
N ALA A 81 -16.81 25.31 -16.69
CA ALA A 81 -17.20 23.88 -16.79
C ALA A 81 -16.66 23.03 -15.64
N GLY A 82 -15.88 23.63 -14.68
CA GLY A 82 -15.34 22.90 -13.54
C GLY A 82 -14.24 21.88 -13.90
N SER A 83 -13.72 21.95 -15.13
CA SER A 83 -12.59 21.14 -15.51
C SER A 83 -11.30 21.78 -15.05
N PRO A 84 -10.35 21.06 -14.45
CA PRO A 84 -9.01 21.56 -14.23
C PRO A 84 -8.41 21.80 -15.61
N ALA A 85 -8.36 23.08 -16.01
CA ALA A 85 -7.92 23.51 -17.34
C ALA A 85 -6.46 23.13 -17.60
N ASP A 86 -5.68 22.85 -16.53
CA ASP A 86 -4.29 22.40 -16.63
C ASP A 86 -3.93 21.54 -15.42
N ARG A 87 -3.67 20.27 -15.62
CA ARG A 87 -2.98 19.41 -14.64
C ARG A 87 -1.50 19.78 -14.46
N ASP A 88 -1.00 20.70 -15.26
CA ASP A 88 0.43 21.09 -15.29
C ASP A 88 0.87 21.89 -14.07
N TRP A 89 -0.04 22.50 -13.31
CA TRP A 89 0.33 23.28 -12.13
C TRP A 89 0.83 22.41 -10.96
N VAL A 90 0.38 21.16 -10.85
CA VAL A 90 0.85 20.22 -9.82
C VAL A 90 2.32 19.84 -10.06
N ALA A 91 2.76 19.82 -11.33
CA ALA A 91 4.14 19.56 -11.70
C ALA A 91 5.08 20.74 -11.43
N GLU A 92 4.53 21.96 -11.24
CA GLU A 92 5.28 23.18 -10.95
C GLU A 92 5.42 23.47 -9.43
N LEU A 93 4.77 22.69 -8.56
CA LEU A 93 4.94 22.85 -7.12
C LEU A 93 6.34 22.38 -6.70
N PRO A 94 7.13 23.24 -6.01
CA PRO A 94 8.46 22.90 -5.51
C PRO A 94 8.42 21.83 -4.39
N ALA A 95 7.22 21.50 -3.91
CA ALA A 95 6.97 20.51 -2.86
C ALA A 95 5.74 19.66 -3.21
N ALA A 96 5.75 18.40 -2.84
CA ALA A 96 4.55 17.59 -2.86
C ALA A 96 3.66 17.91 -1.68
N THR A 97 2.37 17.85 -1.90
CA THR A 97 1.38 18.01 -0.83
C THR A 97 0.96 16.64 -0.33
N LEU A 98 0.93 16.48 0.99
CA LEU A 98 0.50 15.27 1.67
C LEU A 98 -0.69 15.60 2.57
N SER A 99 -1.71 14.78 2.54
CA SER A 99 -2.80 14.79 3.53
C SER A 99 -2.68 13.58 4.43
N CYS A 100 -2.60 13.80 5.73
CA CYS A 100 -2.48 12.78 6.75
C CYS A 100 -3.78 12.71 7.55
N TRP A 101 -4.46 11.57 7.57
CA TRP A 101 -5.74 11.39 8.24
C TRP A 101 -5.57 10.84 9.65
N PHE A 102 -6.32 11.42 10.59
CA PHE A 102 -6.37 11.00 11.99
C PHE A 102 -7.82 10.80 12.41
N THR A 103 -8.04 9.84 13.29
CA THR A 103 -9.35 9.57 13.91
C THR A 103 -9.62 10.45 15.13
N ASP A 104 -8.62 11.25 15.57
CA ASP A 104 -8.66 12.06 16.78
C ASP A 104 -8.04 13.44 16.53
N GLU A 105 -8.71 14.52 16.96
CA GLU A 105 -8.25 15.89 16.82
C GLU A 105 -6.93 16.15 17.52
N LEU A 106 -6.80 15.62 18.73
CA LEU A 106 -5.61 15.86 19.56
C LEU A 106 -4.38 15.25 18.89
N ALA A 107 -4.53 14.05 18.32
CA ALA A 107 -3.48 13.38 17.56
C ALA A 107 -3.05 14.18 16.33
N ALA A 108 -4.01 14.68 15.52
CA ALA A 108 -3.69 15.52 14.36
C ALA A 108 -2.96 16.82 14.75
N ARG A 109 -3.40 17.49 15.84
CA ARG A 109 -2.75 18.71 16.33
C ARG A 109 -1.38 18.46 16.94
N GLN A 110 -1.19 17.34 17.61
CA GLN A 110 0.12 16.94 18.16
C GLN A 110 1.10 16.61 17.03
N ALA A 111 0.64 15.91 16.00
CA ALA A 111 1.42 15.64 14.79
C ALA A 111 1.84 16.95 14.10
N ALA A 112 0.91 17.89 13.91
CA ALA A 112 1.21 19.22 13.36
C ALA A 112 2.26 19.97 14.17
N ALA A 113 2.14 19.96 15.50
CA ALA A 113 3.11 20.61 16.39
C ALA A 113 4.49 19.94 16.34
N GLY A 114 4.55 18.62 16.23
CA GLY A 114 5.79 17.86 16.12
C GLY A 114 6.51 18.06 14.77
N LEU A 115 5.73 18.29 13.69
CA LEU A 115 6.26 18.53 12.35
C LEU A 115 6.63 20.00 12.11
N ALA A 116 6.13 20.91 12.93
CA ALA A 116 6.46 22.32 12.84
C ALA A 116 7.97 22.55 13.05
N GLY A 117 8.64 23.04 12.01
CA GLY A 117 10.09 23.29 12.03
C GLY A 117 10.96 22.12 11.56
N VAL A 118 10.39 21.05 11.08
CA VAL A 118 11.13 19.99 10.38
C VAL A 118 11.60 20.54 9.02
N PRO A 119 12.91 20.50 8.72
CA PRO A 119 13.44 21.07 7.48
C PRO A 119 12.84 20.37 6.25
N GLY A 120 12.31 21.16 5.31
CA GLY A 120 11.67 20.65 4.09
C GLY A 120 10.23 20.16 4.29
N CYS A 121 9.63 20.41 5.46
CA CYS A 121 8.22 20.11 5.72
C CYS A 121 7.51 21.34 6.28
N ASP A 122 6.48 21.81 5.59
CA ASP A 122 5.62 22.88 6.04
C ASP A 122 4.23 22.35 6.40
N VAL A 123 3.78 22.67 7.62
CA VAL A 123 2.41 22.38 8.05
C VAL A 123 1.48 23.42 7.46
N LEU A 124 0.58 23.01 6.58
CA LEU A 124 -0.35 23.90 5.88
C LEU A 124 -1.63 24.13 6.67
N ALA A 125 -2.29 23.04 7.09
CA ALA A 125 -3.56 23.13 7.79
C ALA A 125 -3.79 21.89 8.67
N VAL A 126 -4.61 22.07 9.73
CA VAL A 126 -5.32 20.98 10.41
C VAL A 126 -6.81 21.29 10.25
N ARG A 127 -7.54 20.45 9.57
CA ARG A 127 -8.96 20.61 9.24
C ARG A 127 -9.77 19.37 9.60
N THR A 128 -11.06 19.53 9.72
CA THR A 128 -11.99 18.40 9.81
C THR A 128 -12.52 18.07 8.42
N GLU A 129 -12.59 16.80 8.11
CA GLU A 129 -13.41 16.33 7.01
C GLU A 129 -14.78 15.90 7.52
N GLY A 130 -15.83 16.58 7.04
CA GLY A 130 -17.22 16.23 7.36
C GLY A 130 -17.66 15.03 6.51
N HIS A 131 -18.26 14.05 7.17
CA HIS A 131 -18.56 12.70 6.65
C HIS A 131 -19.40 12.63 5.35
N ASP A 132 -20.09 13.70 4.94
CA ASP A 132 -21.11 13.59 3.88
C ASP A 132 -20.69 14.18 2.50
N ALA A 133 -19.85 15.22 2.47
CA ALA A 133 -19.46 15.86 1.19
C ALA A 133 -18.13 15.33 0.65
N ASP A 134 -17.21 14.95 1.53
CA ASP A 134 -15.87 14.54 1.18
C ASP A 134 -15.76 13.03 0.90
N GLU A 135 -16.64 12.20 1.49
CA GLU A 135 -16.71 10.77 1.17
C GLU A 135 -17.02 10.54 -0.31
N ALA A 136 -17.88 11.36 -0.91
CA ALA A 136 -18.17 11.31 -2.34
C ALA A 136 -16.98 11.78 -3.19
N SER A 137 -16.27 12.82 -2.76
CA SER A 137 -15.08 13.34 -3.46
C SER A 137 -13.90 12.37 -3.33
N TRP A 138 -13.67 11.84 -2.12
CA TRP A 138 -12.64 10.83 -1.87
C TRP A 138 -12.93 9.54 -2.65
N ARG A 139 -14.17 9.05 -2.66
CA ARG A 139 -14.55 7.89 -3.48
C ARG A 139 -14.33 8.11 -4.97
N GLN A 140 -14.53 9.33 -5.48
CA GLN A 140 -14.25 9.66 -6.88
C GLN A 140 -12.75 9.58 -7.24
N SER A 141 -11.86 9.72 -6.26
CA SER A 141 -10.42 9.59 -6.45
C SER A 141 -9.97 8.12 -6.62
N PHE A 142 -10.81 7.16 -6.22
CA PHE A 142 -10.55 5.73 -6.36
C PHE A 142 -11.41 5.16 -7.48
N ALA A 143 -10.88 5.17 -8.69
CA ALA A 143 -11.49 4.47 -9.82
C ALA A 143 -10.94 3.03 -9.94
N ALA A 144 -11.71 2.16 -10.59
CA ALA A 144 -11.22 0.84 -10.95
C ALA A 144 -9.96 0.92 -11.81
N ILE A 145 -8.93 0.14 -11.48
CA ILE A 145 -7.64 0.16 -12.15
C ILE A 145 -7.43 -1.15 -12.89
N ALA A 146 -7.11 -1.06 -14.17
CA ALA A 146 -6.62 -2.20 -14.92
C ALA A 146 -5.13 -2.43 -14.61
N VAL A 147 -4.82 -3.62 -14.07
CA VAL A 147 -3.45 -4.06 -13.78
C VAL A 147 -3.01 -5.03 -14.89
N PRO A 148 -2.06 -4.62 -15.76
CA PRO A 148 -1.59 -5.48 -16.84
C PRO A 148 -1.06 -6.82 -16.31
N GLY A 149 -1.53 -7.92 -16.92
CA GLY A 149 -1.14 -9.28 -16.52
C GLY A 149 -1.93 -9.86 -15.33
N PHE A 150 -2.72 -9.05 -14.62
CA PHE A 150 -3.57 -9.51 -13.52
C PHE A 150 -5.06 -9.43 -13.84
N GLY A 151 -5.57 -8.22 -14.11
CA GLY A 151 -6.98 -7.94 -14.29
C GLY A 151 -7.36 -6.58 -13.74
N THR A 152 -8.38 -6.49 -12.90
CA THR A 152 -8.90 -5.22 -12.39
C THR A 152 -8.91 -5.19 -10.85
N VAL A 153 -8.48 -4.08 -10.29
CA VAL A 153 -8.67 -3.74 -8.87
C VAL A 153 -9.74 -2.67 -8.80
N CYS A 154 -10.81 -2.93 -8.08
CA CYS A 154 -11.93 -2.03 -7.89
C CYS A 154 -12.02 -1.59 -6.44
N PRO A 155 -12.42 -0.35 -6.17
CA PRO A 155 -12.80 0.04 -4.82
C PRO A 155 -14.06 -0.73 -4.38
N ALA A 156 -14.19 -0.93 -3.08
CA ALA A 156 -15.23 -1.78 -2.50
C ALA A 156 -16.67 -1.34 -2.83
N TRP A 157 -16.91 -0.05 -3.01
CA TRP A 157 -18.23 0.50 -3.35
C TRP A 157 -18.67 0.25 -4.79
N ASP A 158 -17.77 -0.20 -5.68
CA ASP A 158 -18.11 -0.60 -7.06
C ASP A 158 -18.57 -2.07 -7.13
N GLU A 159 -18.69 -2.75 -5.98
CA GLU A 159 -19.22 -4.11 -5.90
C GLU A 159 -20.67 -4.14 -6.40
N GLY A 160 -20.88 -4.83 -7.52
CA GLY A 160 -22.20 -4.94 -8.16
C GLY A 160 -22.44 -4.03 -9.37
N GLU A 161 -21.66 -2.98 -9.58
CA GLU A 161 -21.73 -2.14 -10.79
C GLU A 161 -20.83 -2.61 -11.92
N SER A 162 -19.77 -3.33 -11.60
CA SER A 162 -18.82 -3.88 -12.58
C SER A 162 -19.44 -5.06 -13.29
N GLY A 163 -20.01 -4.82 -14.46
CA GLY A 163 -20.33 -5.88 -15.42
C GLY A 163 -19.09 -6.74 -15.65
N ALA A 164 -19.30 -8.06 -15.71
CA ALA A 164 -18.27 -9.09 -15.78
C ALA A 164 -16.99 -8.65 -16.50
N SER A 165 -15.86 -8.79 -15.80
CA SER A 165 -14.53 -8.51 -16.32
C SER A 165 -14.34 -9.04 -17.75
N VAL A 166 -14.03 -8.16 -18.67
CA VAL A 166 -13.86 -8.53 -20.08
C VAL A 166 -12.60 -9.39 -20.28
N HIS A 167 -11.60 -9.26 -19.41
CA HIS A 167 -10.38 -10.08 -19.42
C HIS A 167 -9.69 -10.04 -18.03
N GLY A 168 -9.62 -11.17 -17.34
CA GLY A 168 -8.82 -11.34 -16.12
C GLY A 168 -9.63 -11.41 -14.83
N SER A 169 -8.93 -11.45 -13.70
CA SER A 169 -9.50 -11.47 -12.37
C SER A 169 -9.93 -10.06 -11.94
N THR A 170 -10.99 -9.97 -11.16
CA THR A 170 -11.40 -8.71 -10.51
C THR A 170 -11.34 -8.89 -9.01
N ILE A 171 -10.76 -7.94 -8.31
CA ILE A 171 -10.75 -7.88 -6.85
C ILE A 171 -11.28 -6.54 -6.36
N PHE A 172 -12.00 -6.56 -5.24
CA PHE A 172 -12.58 -5.40 -4.59
C PHE A 172 -11.86 -5.14 -3.27
N ILE A 173 -11.33 -3.93 -3.11
CA ILE A 173 -10.59 -3.53 -1.92
C ILE A 173 -11.23 -2.29 -1.32
N GLU A 174 -11.50 -2.32 -0.01
CA GLU A 174 -11.82 -1.13 0.78
C GLU A 174 -10.53 -0.35 0.97
N PRO A 175 -10.39 0.83 0.36
CA PRO A 175 -9.28 1.71 0.68
C PRO A 175 -9.41 2.16 2.14
N GLY A 176 -8.38 1.97 2.93
CA GLY A 176 -8.45 2.24 4.36
C GLY A 176 -7.07 2.45 4.97
N ALA A 177 -6.96 2.31 6.29
CA ALA A 177 -5.74 2.52 7.06
C ALA A 177 -4.56 1.60 6.70
N GLY A 178 -4.78 0.51 5.92
CA GLY A 178 -3.72 -0.37 5.46
C GLY A 178 -3.13 0.09 4.12
N PHE A 179 -1.80 0.04 3.98
CA PHE A 179 -1.14 0.21 2.69
C PHE A 179 -1.63 -0.83 1.68
N GLY A 180 -1.64 -0.50 0.39
CA GLY A 180 -1.99 -1.45 -0.68
C GLY A 180 -3.43 -1.31 -1.18
N THR A 181 -3.82 -0.10 -1.61
CA THR A 181 -5.09 0.15 -2.30
C THR A 181 -5.12 -0.39 -3.73
N GLY A 182 -3.99 -0.91 -4.23
CA GLY A 182 -3.82 -1.34 -5.63
C GLY A 182 -3.36 -0.24 -6.57
N LEU A 183 -3.40 1.03 -6.14
CA LEU A 183 -2.97 2.19 -6.95
C LEU A 183 -1.46 2.21 -7.15
N HIS A 184 -0.71 1.85 -6.13
CA HIS A 184 0.75 1.96 -6.13
C HIS A 184 1.39 0.96 -7.11
N GLU A 185 2.45 1.38 -7.80
CA GLU A 185 3.17 0.59 -8.80
C GLU A 185 3.72 -0.72 -8.24
N THR A 186 4.20 -0.71 -7.01
CA THR A 186 4.74 -1.92 -6.34
C THR A 186 3.68 -2.99 -6.15
N THR A 187 2.46 -2.59 -5.76
CA THR A 187 1.31 -3.49 -5.62
C THR A 187 0.93 -4.08 -6.98
N GLN A 188 0.91 -3.26 -8.02
CA GLN A 188 0.57 -3.72 -9.38
C GLN A 188 1.63 -4.69 -9.93
N LEU A 189 2.92 -4.47 -9.63
CA LEU A 189 3.99 -5.40 -9.97
C LEU A 189 3.81 -6.76 -9.28
N CYS A 190 3.48 -6.76 -7.99
CA CYS A 190 3.21 -8.00 -7.25
C CYS A 190 1.97 -8.75 -7.77
N LEU A 191 0.87 -8.03 -8.06
CA LEU A 191 -0.34 -8.61 -8.65
C LEU A 191 -0.05 -9.29 -9.99
N ALA A 192 0.70 -8.63 -10.86
CA ALA A 192 1.13 -9.20 -12.14
C ALA A 192 2.03 -10.43 -11.95
N ALA A 193 2.93 -10.41 -10.95
CA ALA A 193 3.80 -11.55 -10.64
C ALA A 193 3.01 -12.74 -10.10
N ILE A 194 2.02 -12.53 -9.21
CA ILE A 194 1.12 -13.58 -8.69
C ILE A 194 0.34 -14.23 -9.84
N ALA A 195 -0.29 -13.41 -10.70
CA ALA A 195 -1.04 -13.90 -11.86
C ALA A 195 -0.12 -14.64 -12.85
N GLY A 196 1.07 -14.13 -13.10
CA GLY A 196 2.08 -14.78 -13.93
C GLY A 196 2.52 -16.12 -13.36
N TRP A 197 2.72 -16.23 -12.05
CA TRP A 197 3.02 -17.48 -11.35
C TRP A 197 1.90 -18.51 -11.56
N ALA A 198 0.65 -18.12 -11.29
CA ALA A 198 -0.51 -18.98 -11.49
C ALA A 198 -0.68 -19.41 -12.96
N GLY A 199 -0.55 -18.47 -13.90
CA GLY A 199 -0.68 -18.71 -15.34
C GLY A 199 0.38 -19.63 -15.93
N GLN A 200 1.55 -19.73 -15.29
CA GLN A 200 2.61 -20.68 -15.66
C GLN A 200 2.45 -22.06 -14.97
N GLY A 201 1.35 -22.28 -14.26
CA GLY A 201 1.11 -23.54 -13.53
C GLY A 201 1.86 -23.63 -12.22
N GLY A 202 2.28 -22.49 -11.66
CA GLY A 202 2.86 -22.44 -10.32
C GLY A 202 1.88 -22.92 -9.27
N ARG A 203 2.37 -23.70 -8.33
CA ARG A 203 1.56 -24.22 -7.24
C ARG A 203 1.15 -23.09 -6.29
N LEU A 204 -0.09 -23.14 -5.77
CA LEU A 204 -0.67 -22.14 -4.88
C LEU A 204 -1.45 -22.78 -3.71
N ASP A 205 -1.08 -24.00 -3.27
CA ASP A 205 -1.82 -24.63 -2.18
C ASP A 205 -1.69 -23.80 -0.89
N CYS A 206 -0.50 -23.26 -0.61
CA CYS A 206 -0.28 -22.36 0.51
C CYS A 206 0.56 -21.16 0.09
N VAL A 207 0.08 -19.96 0.39
CA VAL A 207 0.73 -18.67 0.05
C VAL A 207 0.99 -17.88 1.32
N LEU A 208 2.17 -17.25 1.40
CA LEU A 208 2.49 -16.27 2.44
C LEU A 208 2.43 -14.87 1.83
N ASP A 209 1.62 -14.02 2.42
CA ASP A 209 1.58 -12.58 2.20
C ASP A 209 2.17 -11.89 3.43
N PHE A 210 3.42 -11.44 3.33
CA PHE A 210 4.18 -10.88 4.46
C PHE A 210 4.21 -9.36 4.40
N GLY A 211 3.65 -8.71 5.43
CA GLY A 211 3.31 -7.29 5.42
C GLY A 211 2.05 -7.06 4.59
N SER A 212 0.95 -7.74 4.96
CA SER A 212 -0.24 -7.84 4.12
C SER A 212 -0.96 -6.51 3.88
N GLY A 213 -0.87 -5.53 4.79
CA GLY A 213 -1.54 -4.25 4.71
C GLY A 213 -3.06 -4.38 4.53
N SER A 214 -3.57 -4.07 3.35
CA SER A 214 -4.99 -4.26 3.00
C SER A 214 -5.39 -5.72 2.75
N GLY A 215 -4.43 -6.64 2.67
CA GLY A 215 -4.62 -8.04 2.28
C GLY A 215 -4.68 -8.27 0.77
N ILE A 216 -4.48 -7.24 -0.05
CA ILE A 216 -4.70 -7.30 -1.50
C ILE A 216 -3.92 -8.41 -2.19
N LEU A 217 -2.66 -8.65 -1.81
CA LEU A 217 -1.81 -9.66 -2.47
C LEU A 217 -2.23 -11.08 -2.10
N GLY A 218 -2.52 -11.32 -0.83
CA GLY A 218 -3.07 -12.58 -0.37
C GLY A 218 -4.43 -12.90 -0.98
N ILE A 219 -5.32 -11.89 -1.05
CA ILE A 219 -6.63 -12.00 -1.70
C ILE A 219 -6.47 -12.31 -3.19
N ALA A 220 -5.56 -11.62 -3.89
CA ALA A 220 -5.26 -11.89 -5.29
C ALA A 220 -4.78 -13.34 -5.49
N ALA A 221 -3.90 -13.85 -4.64
CA ALA A 221 -3.46 -15.24 -4.68
C ALA A 221 -4.64 -16.21 -4.47
N ALA A 222 -5.54 -15.93 -3.51
CA ALA A 222 -6.73 -16.74 -3.26
C ALA A 222 -7.70 -16.74 -4.45
N VAL A 223 -7.91 -15.59 -5.10
CA VAL A 223 -8.72 -15.48 -6.33
C VAL A 223 -8.10 -16.28 -7.49
N HIS A 224 -6.77 -16.34 -7.55
CA HIS A 224 -6.03 -17.17 -8.52
C HIS A 224 -5.91 -18.64 -8.12
N GLY A 225 -6.58 -19.06 -7.06
CA GLY A 225 -6.73 -20.48 -6.71
C GLY A 225 -5.93 -20.93 -5.49
N ALA A 226 -5.31 -20.02 -4.73
CA ALA A 226 -4.69 -20.40 -3.47
C ALA A 226 -5.71 -21.04 -2.51
N VAL A 227 -5.33 -22.15 -1.92
CA VAL A 227 -6.19 -22.93 -1.00
C VAL A 227 -6.08 -22.36 0.41
N CYS A 228 -4.88 -21.92 0.80
CA CYS A 228 -4.59 -21.30 2.08
C CYS A 228 -3.69 -20.08 1.85
N VAL A 229 -3.99 -18.98 2.51
CA VAL A 229 -3.17 -17.77 2.53
C VAL A 229 -2.90 -17.41 3.98
N HIS A 230 -1.64 -17.33 4.35
CA HIS A 230 -1.20 -16.73 5.61
C HIS A 230 -0.91 -15.25 5.37
N ALA A 231 -1.81 -14.39 5.83
CA ALA A 231 -1.69 -12.95 5.76
C ALA A 231 -1.05 -12.45 7.07
N VAL A 232 0.26 -12.16 7.00
CA VAL A 232 1.03 -11.70 8.17
C VAL A 232 1.07 -10.18 8.17
N GLU A 233 0.53 -9.57 9.24
CA GLU A 233 0.49 -8.13 9.42
C GLU A 233 0.67 -7.79 10.89
N ILE A 234 1.69 -6.98 11.19
CA ILE A 234 2.05 -6.63 12.57
C ILE A 234 1.04 -5.65 13.19
N ASP A 235 0.42 -4.81 12.36
CA ASP A 235 -0.58 -3.86 12.83
C ASP A 235 -1.94 -4.52 12.99
N HIS A 236 -2.30 -4.82 14.23
CA HIS A 236 -3.60 -5.43 14.55
C HIS A 236 -4.81 -4.58 14.15
N ARG A 237 -4.64 -3.25 14.00
CA ARG A 237 -5.73 -2.33 13.64
C ARG A 237 -6.27 -2.61 12.24
N VAL A 238 -5.44 -3.14 11.34
CA VAL A 238 -5.86 -3.46 9.97
C VAL A 238 -6.33 -4.90 9.77
N HIS A 239 -6.23 -5.78 10.79
CA HIS A 239 -6.64 -7.18 10.66
C HIS A 239 -8.10 -7.36 10.26
N ASP A 240 -9.00 -6.52 10.79
CA ASP A 240 -10.42 -6.59 10.44
C ASP A 240 -10.67 -6.07 9.01
N ALA A 241 -9.88 -5.10 8.54
CA ALA A 241 -9.93 -4.64 7.15
C ALA A 241 -9.48 -5.76 6.19
N ILE A 242 -8.40 -6.50 6.51
CA ILE A 242 -7.98 -7.67 5.73
C ILE A 242 -9.11 -8.71 5.64
N ARG A 243 -9.73 -9.04 6.77
CA ARG A 243 -10.86 -9.99 6.81
C ARG A 243 -12.06 -9.49 6.02
N GLY A 244 -12.40 -8.19 6.14
CA GLY A 244 -13.47 -7.55 5.39
C GLY A 244 -13.23 -7.61 3.89
N ASN A 245 -12.01 -7.29 3.44
CA ASN A 245 -11.63 -7.39 2.04
C ASN A 245 -11.65 -8.85 1.54
N ALA A 246 -11.18 -9.81 2.33
CA ALA A 246 -11.24 -11.23 1.98
C ALA A 246 -12.69 -11.74 1.86
N ALA A 247 -13.59 -11.30 2.76
CA ALA A 247 -15.01 -11.64 2.71
C ALA A 247 -15.69 -11.09 1.46
N ARG A 248 -15.42 -9.82 1.13
CA ARG A 248 -15.93 -9.13 -0.07
C ARG A 248 -15.55 -9.86 -1.36
N ASN A 249 -14.36 -10.43 -1.40
CA ASN A 249 -13.88 -11.21 -2.55
C ASN A 249 -14.25 -12.71 -2.49
N GLY A 250 -15.05 -13.13 -1.51
CA GLY A 250 -15.50 -14.53 -1.38
C GLY A 250 -14.39 -15.51 -1.02
N VAL A 251 -13.30 -15.05 -0.41
CA VAL A 251 -12.12 -15.88 -0.10
C VAL A 251 -11.76 -15.90 1.40
N ILE A 252 -12.65 -15.42 2.27
CA ILE A 252 -12.41 -15.33 3.73
C ILE A 252 -12.01 -16.67 4.34
N ASP A 253 -12.61 -17.78 3.89
CA ASP A 253 -12.32 -19.12 4.40
C ASP A 253 -10.91 -19.62 4.04
N ARG A 254 -10.21 -18.91 3.15
CA ARG A 254 -8.85 -19.25 2.71
C ARG A 254 -7.79 -18.34 3.31
N VAL A 255 -8.17 -17.21 3.90
CA VAL A 255 -7.23 -16.19 4.39
C VAL A 255 -7.16 -16.25 5.92
N VAL A 256 -5.99 -16.60 6.43
CA VAL A 256 -5.68 -16.63 7.86
C VAL A 256 -4.85 -15.41 8.20
N VAL A 257 -5.43 -14.46 8.93
CA VAL A 257 -4.76 -13.23 9.35
C VAL A 257 -4.05 -13.46 10.68
N MET A 258 -2.76 -13.13 10.74
CA MET A 258 -1.91 -13.33 11.93
C MET A 258 -0.89 -12.19 12.06
N SER A 259 -0.38 -11.95 13.27
CA SER A 259 0.63 -10.92 13.53
C SER A 259 2.05 -11.37 13.23
N GLU A 260 2.30 -12.66 13.28
CA GLU A 260 3.61 -13.25 13.00
C GLU A 260 3.44 -14.64 12.37
N LEU A 261 4.41 -15.04 11.56
CA LEU A 261 4.44 -16.38 11.00
C LEU A 261 4.91 -17.37 12.07
N PRO A 262 4.14 -18.44 12.38
CA PRO A 262 4.59 -19.47 13.28
C PRO A 262 5.90 -20.12 12.82
N THR A 263 6.80 -20.41 13.76
CA THR A 263 8.12 -20.98 13.46
C THR A 263 8.05 -22.41 12.90
N ASP A 264 6.94 -23.10 13.11
CA ASP A 264 6.62 -24.44 12.62
C ASP A 264 5.65 -24.44 11.43
N ALA A 265 5.44 -23.28 10.81
CA ALA A 265 4.57 -23.17 9.63
C ALA A 265 5.06 -24.05 8.48
N GLU A 266 4.12 -24.74 7.83
CA GLU A 266 4.41 -25.51 6.61
C GLU A 266 4.95 -24.59 5.51
N PRO A 267 5.90 -25.08 4.70
CA PRO A 267 6.47 -24.26 3.63
C PRO A 267 5.43 -23.86 2.59
N HIS A 268 5.53 -22.61 2.13
CA HIS A 268 4.61 -21.99 1.18
C HIS A 268 5.05 -22.22 -0.27
N ASP A 269 4.09 -22.34 -1.16
CA ASP A 269 4.32 -22.49 -2.59
C ASP A 269 4.65 -21.13 -3.25
N LEU A 270 4.16 -20.05 -2.66
CA LEU A 270 4.50 -18.68 -3.03
C LEU A 270 4.66 -17.83 -1.77
N VAL A 271 5.73 -17.06 -1.69
CA VAL A 271 5.97 -16.04 -0.66
C VAL A 271 5.95 -14.68 -1.36
N VAL A 272 5.09 -13.78 -0.90
CA VAL A 272 5.00 -12.42 -1.43
C VAL A 272 5.26 -11.44 -0.30
N ALA A 273 6.09 -10.42 -0.56
CA ALA A 273 6.31 -9.32 0.36
C ALA A 273 6.46 -8.01 -0.44
N ASN A 274 5.62 -7.03 -0.15
CA ASN A 274 5.66 -5.70 -0.74
C ASN A 274 5.93 -4.69 0.38
N ILE A 275 7.18 -4.62 0.81
CA ILE A 275 7.65 -3.80 1.93
C ILE A 275 9.04 -3.25 1.62
N VAL A 276 9.47 -2.24 2.35
CA VAL A 276 10.73 -1.55 2.10
C VAL A 276 11.95 -2.47 2.23
N ALA A 277 13.01 -2.12 1.50
CA ALA A 277 14.22 -2.93 1.35
C ALA A 277 14.86 -3.34 2.69
N ASP A 278 14.92 -2.44 3.67
CA ASP A 278 15.57 -2.72 4.95
C ASP A 278 14.79 -3.77 5.76
N VAL A 279 13.46 -3.72 5.74
CA VAL A 279 12.61 -4.72 6.39
C VAL A 279 12.72 -6.07 5.68
N LEU A 280 12.75 -6.08 4.33
CA LEU A 280 13.02 -7.30 3.56
C LEU A 280 14.35 -7.94 3.96
N LEU A 281 15.41 -7.14 4.11
CA LEU A 281 16.74 -7.64 4.49
C LEU A 281 16.78 -8.16 5.94
N GLN A 282 16.09 -7.49 6.87
CA GLN A 282 15.95 -7.97 8.25
C GLN A 282 15.25 -9.33 8.32
N HIS A 283 14.27 -9.58 7.45
CA HIS A 283 13.48 -10.80 7.40
C HIS A 283 13.91 -11.79 6.31
N ALA A 284 15.06 -11.55 5.64
CA ALA A 284 15.48 -12.36 4.50
C ALA A 284 15.63 -13.86 4.85
N GLY A 285 16.22 -14.20 6.00
CA GLY A 285 16.34 -15.58 6.45
C GLY A 285 14.98 -16.27 6.65
N PRO A 286 14.09 -15.73 7.48
CA PRO A 286 12.73 -16.24 7.66
C PRO A 286 11.93 -16.35 6.36
N LEU A 287 11.94 -15.33 5.49
CA LEU A 287 11.24 -15.36 4.20
C LEU A 287 11.78 -16.46 3.27
N ALA A 288 13.11 -16.60 3.19
CA ALA A 288 13.74 -17.64 2.39
C ALA A 288 13.52 -19.07 2.96
N ALA A 289 13.34 -19.20 4.28
CA ALA A 289 13.00 -20.46 4.92
C ALA A 289 11.52 -20.84 4.72
N ALA A 290 10.63 -19.83 4.60
CA ALA A 290 9.20 -20.04 4.44
C ALA A 290 8.82 -20.60 3.05
N VAL A 291 9.68 -20.47 2.03
CA VAL A 291 9.39 -20.98 0.69
C VAL A 291 9.69 -22.48 0.56
N ARG A 292 8.80 -23.19 -0.13
CA ARG A 292 8.94 -24.63 -0.40
C ARG A 292 10.20 -24.97 -1.17
N ARG A 293 10.89 -26.02 -0.71
CA ARG A 293 12.09 -26.58 -1.35
C ARG A 293 11.82 -27.96 -1.93
N ASN A 294 12.54 -28.32 -2.98
CA ASN A 294 12.58 -29.69 -3.48
C ASN A 294 13.55 -30.55 -2.62
N PRO A 295 13.53 -31.89 -2.75
CA PRO A 295 14.40 -32.77 -1.98
C PRO A 295 15.90 -32.53 -2.16
N ALA A 296 16.31 -31.89 -3.26
CA ALA A 296 17.71 -31.52 -3.52
C ALA A 296 18.09 -30.14 -2.91
N GLY A 297 17.17 -29.49 -2.19
CA GLY A 297 17.37 -28.19 -1.54
C GLY A 297 17.15 -26.98 -2.44
N GLY A 298 16.89 -27.16 -3.73
CA GLY A 298 16.54 -26.08 -4.63
C GLY A 298 15.12 -25.56 -4.44
N LEU A 299 14.78 -24.41 -5.03
CA LEU A 299 13.41 -23.88 -5.00
C LEU A 299 12.42 -24.85 -5.64
N ALA A 300 11.27 -25.03 -4.98
CA ALA A 300 10.06 -25.64 -5.54
C ALA A 300 8.89 -24.68 -5.52
N GLY A 301 8.93 -23.66 -4.66
CA GLY A 301 8.01 -22.52 -4.62
C GLY A 301 8.63 -21.27 -5.25
N GLY A 302 7.88 -20.19 -5.25
CA GLY A 302 8.29 -18.85 -5.73
C GLY A 302 8.42 -17.83 -4.62
N VAL A 303 9.20 -16.77 -4.87
CA VAL A 303 9.31 -15.61 -3.98
C VAL A 303 9.15 -14.34 -4.82
N VAL A 304 8.26 -13.44 -4.40
CA VAL A 304 8.00 -12.14 -5.03
C VAL A 304 8.26 -11.05 -4.00
N LEU A 305 9.21 -10.18 -4.28
CA LEU A 305 9.62 -9.09 -3.41
C LEU A 305 9.48 -7.76 -4.15
N SER A 306 8.80 -6.79 -3.57
CA SER A 306 8.63 -5.45 -4.12
C SER A 306 8.68 -4.40 -2.99
N GLY A 307 8.40 -3.13 -3.32
CA GLY A 307 8.68 -2.01 -2.42
C GLY A 307 10.14 -1.55 -2.53
N LEU A 308 10.76 -1.77 -3.71
CA LEU A 308 12.17 -1.54 -3.98
C LEU A 308 12.36 -0.44 -5.01
N LEU A 309 13.23 0.51 -4.73
CA LEU A 309 13.78 1.42 -5.71
C LEU A 309 14.93 0.76 -6.50
N GLU A 310 15.37 1.38 -7.61
CA GLU A 310 16.47 0.87 -8.44
C GLU A 310 17.75 0.61 -7.62
N GLU A 311 18.07 1.49 -6.69
CA GLU A 311 19.25 1.42 -5.83
C GLU A 311 19.24 0.24 -4.87
N ASP A 312 18.07 -0.23 -4.47
CA ASP A 312 17.90 -1.36 -3.55
C ASP A 312 18.08 -2.71 -4.21
N VAL A 313 17.85 -2.78 -5.53
CA VAL A 313 17.82 -4.04 -6.29
C VAL A 313 19.06 -4.87 -6.08
N VAL A 314 20.25 -4.24 -6.21
CA VAL A 314 21.52 -4.96 -6.11
C VAL A 314 21.70 -5.56 -4.72
N ARG A 315 21.39 -4.79 -3.68
CA ARG A 315 21.54 -5.17 -2.28
C ARG A 315 20.60 -6.33 -1.92
N VAL A 316 19.32 -6.19 -2.25
CA VAL A 316 18.27 -7.20 -1.94
C VAL A 316 18.49 -8.45 -2.80
N ALA A 317 18.72 -8.31 -4.12
CA ALA A 317 18.96 -9.44 -5.00
C ALA A 317 20.19 -10.25 -4.57
N HIS A 318 21.27 -9.61 -4.13
CA HIS A 318 22.47 -10.30 -3.65
C HIS A 318 22.16 -11.23 -2.48
N VAL A 319 21.48 -10.71 -1.44
CA VAL A 319 21.13 -11.48 -0.24
C VAL A 319 20.22 -12.65 -0.58
N PHE A 320 19.11 -12.38 -1.29
CA PHE A 320 18.13 -13.41 -1.61
C PHE A 320 18.66 -14.43 -2.64
N THR A 321 19.51 -14.05 -3.57
CA THR A 321 20.21 -15.00 -4.47
C THR A 321 21.04 -16.00 -3.67
N GLY A 322 21.78 -15.54 -2.65
CA GLY A 322 22.56 -16.40 -1.77
C GLY A 322 21.68 -17.38 -0.98
N LEU A 323 20.52 -16.95 -0.55
CA LEU A 323 19.57 -17.75 0.25
C LEU A 323 18.74 -18.71 -0.62
N LEU A 324 18.34 -18.28 -1.81
CA LEU A 324 17.38 -19.01 -2.67
C LEU A 324 18.05 -19.85 -3.76
N GLY A 325 19.33 -19.61 -4.04
CA GLY A 325 20.15 -20.45 -4.93
C GLY A 325 20.05 -20.07 -6.41
N GLY A 326 19.58 -18.86 -6.76
CA GLY A 326 19.55 -18.38 -8.15
C GLY A 326 19.15 -16.91 -8.22
N PRO A 327 19.49 -16.20 -9.32
CA PRO A 327 19.15 -14.79 -9.48
C PRO A 327 17.63 -14.60 -9.73
N PRO A 328 17.08 -13.44 -9.34
CA PRO A 328 15.70 -13.10 -9.65
C PRO A 328 15.51 -12.65 -11.10
N VAL A 329 14.27 -12.76 -11.57
CA VAL A 329 13.80 -11.92 -12.68
C VAL A 329 13.39 -10.58 -12.09
N VAL A 330 13.87 -9.49 -12.68
CA VAL A 330 13.55 -8.12 -12.25
C VAL A 330 12.52 -7.53 -13.20
N THR A 331 11.37 -7.12 -12.66
CA THR A 331 10.38 -6.33 -13.40
C THR A 331 10.33 -4.91 -12.87
N ARG A 332 9.87 -3.97 -13.69
CA ARG A 332 9.85 -2.54 -13.34
C ARG A 332 8.53 -1.87 -13.73
N ARG A 333 8.15 -0.87 -12.93
CA ARG A 333 7.09 0.09 -13.24
C ARG A 333 7.46 1.44 -12.63
N GLY A 334 7.56 2.49 -13.45
CA GLY A 334 8.13 3.75 -12.97
C GLY A 334 9.53 3.54 -12.38
N GLU A 335 9.75 4.09 -11.21
CA GLU A 335 10.99 3.94 -10.41
C GLU A 335 11.05 2.65 -9.59
N TRP A 336 9.92 1.94 -9.47
CA TRP A 336 9.78 0.76 -8.63
C TRP A 336 10.19 -0.53 -9.32
N ARG A 337 10.67 -1.47 -8.51
CA ARG A 337 11.18 -2.78 -8.93
C ARG A 337 10.51 -3.89 -8.15
N CYS A 338 10.37 -5.02 -8.83
CA CYS A 338 9.92 -6.27 -8.22
C CYS A 338 10.89 -7.39 -8.62
N LEU A 339 11.31 -8.17 -7.65
CA LEU A 339 12.19 -9.32 -7.80
C LEU A 339 11.37 -10.60 -7.70
N THR A 340 11.41 -11.43 -8.73
CA THR A 340 10.74 -12.74 -8.71
C THR A 340 11.76 -13.86 -8.78
N PHE A 341 11.78 -14.71 -7.76
CA PHE A 341 12.59 -15.92 -7.72
C PHE A 341 11.68 -17.13 -7.98
N ALA A 342 12.07 -17.99 -8.90
CA ALA A 342 11.30 -19.15 -9.30
C ALA A 342 12.20 -20.38 -9.46
N PRO A 343 11.63 -21.62 -9.39
CA PRO A 343 12.36 -22.83 -9.75
C PRO A 343 12.93 -22.73 -11.15
N SER A 344 14.12 -23.30 -11.35
CA SER A 344 14.80 -23.27 -12.66
C SER A 344 13.97 -23.91 -13.79
N THR A 345 13.03 -24.78 -13.46
CA THR A 345 12.09 -25.39 -14.39
C THR A 345 11.04 -24.42 -14.94
N MET A 346 10.79 -23.30 -14.25
CA MET A 346 9.85 -22.25 -14.66
C MET A 346 10.55 -21.06 -15.32
N ALA A 347 11.87 -20.89 -15.08
CA ALA A 347 12.66 -19.75 -15.56
C ALA A 347 12.83 -19.71 -17.11
N ASN A 348 12.53 -20.80 -17.82
CA ASN A 348 12.77 -20.90 -19.25
C ASN A 348 11.64 -20.32 -20.14
N HIS A 349 10.61 -19.69 -19.60
CA HIS A 349 9.49 -19.13 -20.36
C HIS A 349 9.36 -17.60 -20.30
N GLY A 350 10.32 -16.91 -19.71
CA GLY A 350 10.31 -15.44 -19.53
C GLY A 350 11.40 -14.77 -20.33
N GLU A 351 11.23 -14.57 -21.64
CA GLU A 351 11.95 -13.50 -22.35
C GLU A 351 11.58 -12.15 -21.72
N THR A 352 12.62 -11.35 -21.47
CA THR A 352 12.54 -9.97 -20.98
C THR A 352 11.55 -9.17 -21.84
N ARG A 353 10.29 -9.07 -21.41
CA ARG A 353 9.34 -8.12 -21.98
C ARG A 353 9.39 -6.85 -21.14
N CYS A 354 10.04 -5.82 -21.69
CA CYS A 354 9.78 -4.45 -21.29
C CYS A 354 8.30 -4.15 -21.58
N LEU A 355 7.53 -3.84 -20.55
CA LEU A 355 6.22 -3.23 -20.65
C LEU A 355 6.34 -1.72 -20.60
#